data_49a696e7d22e7a12a2756952d26cd5c1
#
_entry.id   49a696e7d22e7a12a2756952d26cd5c1
#
_cell.length_a   1.000
_cell.length_b   1.000
_cell.length_c   1.000
_cell.angle_alpha   90.00
_cell.angle_beta   90.00
_cell.angle_gamma   90.00
#
_symmetry.space_group_name_H-M   'P 1'
#
loop_
_entity.id
_entity.type
_entity.pdbx_description
1 polymer ?
#
loop_
_entity_poly.entity_id
_entity_poly.type
_entity_poly.pdbx_seq_one_letter_code
_entity_poly.pdbx_strand_id
1 'polypeptide(L)'
;DEVLGLSELPESMLIIGGGVIGCEIGQFFSTLGTEVTIVQRGEQLLPFEDKDVVKQLQRQFKKDKIKVLLNSGVDSCEVVGDEVVSTLSDGKKVNTQYVLVAIGRRPNIENSGIEELGIELNRGKIVVNENLETSVEGIYAIGDLINTPMLAHVASKEGIIAIENAFGKSKTVDYTAVPRCVY
;
A
#
# COMPACT_ATOMS: atom_id res chain seq x y z
N ASP A 1 10.40 0.55 1.78
CA ASP A 1 11.30 -0.45 1.18
C ASP A 1 12.35 -0.95 2.18
N GLU A 2 12.69 -0.15 3.19
CA GLU A 2 13.74 -0.43 4.18
C GLU A 2 13.51 -1.72 4.98
N VAL A 3 12.25 -2.06 5.26
CA VAL A 3 11.88 -3.29 5.98
C VAL A 3 12.36 -4.57 5.29
N LEU A 4 12.47 -4.56 3.95
CA LEU A 4 12.97 -5.69 3.17
C LEU A 4 14.50 -5.84 3.22
N GLY A 5 15.20 -4.82 3.70
CA GLY A 5 16.65 -4.78 3.85
C GLY A 5 17.14 -5.05 5.28
N LEU A 6 16.25 -5.39 6.21
CA LEU A 6 16.65 -5.71 7.58
C LEU A 6 17.52 -6.97 7.61
N SER A 7 18.69 -6.87 8.23
CA SER A 7 19.65 -7.97 8.38
C SER A 7 19.37 -8.88 9.58
N GLU A 8 18.57 -8.37 10.52
CA GLU A 8 18.21 -9.05 11.77
C GLU A 8 16.70 -9.00 12.00
N LEU A 9 16.18 -10.04 12.63
CA LEU A 9 14.77 -10.10 12.97
C LEU A 9 14.49 -9.23 14.19
N PRO A 10 13.59 -8.23 14.10
CA PRO A 10 13.25 -7.40 15.27
C PRO A 10 12.48 -8.21 16.33
N GLU A 11 12.73 -7.92 17.60
CA GLU A 11 11.97 -8.50 18.70
C GLU A 11 10.52 -8.00 18.71
N SER A 12 10.32 -6.72 18.39
CA SER A 12 8.98 -6.10 18.34
C SER A 12 8.86 -5.04 17.24
N MET A 13 7.68 -4.94 16.66
CA MET A 13 7.38 -4.01 15.57
C MET A 13 5.98 -3.39 15.72
N LEU A 14 5.90 -2.06 15.64
CA LEU A 14 4.65 -1.35 15.43
C LEU A 14 4.46 -1.08 13.94
N ILE A 15 3.31 -1.44 13.38
CA ILE A 15 2.95 -1.17 11.99
C ILE A 15 1.85 -0.11 11.96
N ILE A 16 2.14 1.02 11.33
CA ILE A 16 1.19 2.12 11.13
C ILE A 16 0.52 1.93 9.77
N GLY A 17 -0.74 1.53 9.78
CA GLY A 17 -1.55 1.25 8.59
C GLY A 17 -1.90 -0.22 8.43
N GLY A 18 -3.20 -0.50 8.48
CA GLY A 18 -3.79 -1.85 8.35
C GLY A 18 -4.25 -2.15 6.91
N GLY A 19 -3.56 -1.61 5.90
CA GLY A 19 -3.74 -2.00 4.49
C GLY A 19 -3.03 -3.31 4.15
N VAL A 20 -3.01 -3.67 2.86
CA VAL A 20 -2.41 -4.92 2.37
C VAL A 20 -0.96 -5.06 2.84
N ILE A 21 -0.13 -4.05 2.61
CA ILE A 21 1.30 -4.06 3.00
C ILE A 21 1.45 -4.27 4.51
N GLY A 22 0.70 -3.53 5.33
CA GLY A 22 0.78 -3.65 6.78
C GLY A 22 0.34 -5.02 7.29
N CYS A 23 -0.68 -5.62 6.68
CA CYS A 23 -1.17 -6.96 7.03
C CYS A 23 -0.17 -8.04 6.63
N GLU A 24 0.34 -8.02 5.40
CA GLU A 24 1.26 -9.04 4.87
C GLU A 24 2.60 -9.00 5.61
N ILE A 25 3.21 -7.82 5.75
CA ILE A 25 4.47 -7.65 6.47
C ILE A 25 4.29 -8.00 7.96
N GLY A 26 3.16 -7.62 8.56
CA GLY A 26 2.85 -7.96 9.95
C GLY A 26 2.75 -9.47 10.17
N GLN A 27 2.09 -10.18 9.27
CA GLN A 27 2.00 -11.64 9.32
C GLN A 27 3.36 -12.30 9.11
N PHE A 28 4.14 -11.82 8.14
CA PHE A 28 5.48 -12.33 7.86
C PHE A 28 6.37 -12.27 9.11
N PHE A 29 6.51 -11.09 9.71
CA PHE A 29 7.36 -10.91 10.90
C PHE A 29 6.82 -11.66 12.13
N SER A 30 5.50 -11.67 12.34
CA SER A 30 4.88 -12.45 13.43
C SER A 30 5.14 -13.95 13.28
N THR A 31 5.10 -14.48 12.07
CA THR A 31 5.41 -15.90 11.80
C THR A 31 6.87 -16.23 12.13
N LEU A 32 7.78 -15.28 11.98
CA LEU A 32 9.18 -15.42 12.35
C LEU A 32 9.48 -15.17 13.83
N GLY A 33 8.48 -14.75 14.62
CA GLY A 33 8.59 -14.59 16.06
C GLY A 33 8.62 -13.15 16.58
N THR A 34 8.55 -12.15 15.71
CA THR A 34 8.44 -10.73 16.09
C THR A 34 7.10 -10.47 16.79
N GLU A 35 7.10 -9.73 17.90
CA GLU A 35 5.87 -9.23 18.50
C GLU A 35 5.31 -8.07 17.65
N VAL A 36 4.18 -8.29 16.98
CA VAL A 36 3.60 -7.32 16.02
C VAL A 36 2.37 -6.65 16.59
N THR A 37 2.35 -5.31 16.51
CA THR A 37 1.16 -4.49 16.75
C THR A 37 0.83 -3.68 15.50
N ILE A 38 -0.39 -3.80 14.97
CA ILE A 38 -0.89 -3.02 13.82
C ILE A 38 -1.85 -1.95 14.33
N VAL A 39 -1.61 -0.69 13.96
CA VAL A 39 -2.49 0.45 14.25
C VAL A 39 -3.18 0.90 12.98
N GLN A 40 -4.50 0.99 13.01
CA GLN A 40 -5.32 1.41 11.88
C GLN A 40 -6.32 2.49 12.30
N ARG A 41 -6.34 3.61 11.57
CA ARG A 41 -7.27 4.72 11.83
C ARG A 41 -8.74 4.35 11.58
N GLY A 42 -8.98 3.48 10.61
CA GLY A 42 -10.32 3.03 10.25
C GLY A 42 -10.87 1.96 11.21
N GLU A 43 -12.15 1.65 11.00
CA GLU A 43 -12.89 0.66 11.79
C GLU A 43 -12.53 -0.80 11.47
N GLN A 44 -11.78 -1.03 10.39
CA GLN A 44 -11.34 -2.37 9.98
C GLN A 44 -9.96 -2.35 9.34
N LEU A 45 -9.28 -3.49 9.32
CA LEU A 45 -8.16 -3.75 8.42
C LEU A 45 -8.66 -3.81 6.97
N LEU A 46 -7.75 -3.67 6.00
CA LEU A 46 -8.08 -3.77 4.58
C LEU A 46 -9.34 -2.97 4.21
N PRO A 47 -9.33 -1.63 4.31
CA PRO A 47 -10.54 -0.80 4.29
C PRO A 47 -11.39 -0.90 3.02
N PHE A 48 -10.84 -1.46 1.95
CA PHE A 48 -11.52 -1.64 0.66
C PHE A 48 -12.03 -3.06 0.42
N GLU A 49 -11.80 -3.97 1.38
CA GLU A 49 -12.20 -5.37 1.25
C GLU A 49 -13.51 -5.66 1.99
N ASP A 50 -14.18 -6.75 1.59
CA ASP A 50 -15.44 -7.19 2.20
C ASP A 50 -15.27 -7.48 3.70
N LYS A 51 -16.24 -7.02 4.49
CA LYS A 51 -16.20 -7.13 5.95
C LYS A 51 -16.11 -8.57 6.45
N ASP A 52 -16.69 -9.53 5.75
CA ASP A 52 -16.68 -10.93 6.17
C ASP A 52 -15.32 -11.57 5.88
N VAL A 53 -14.65 -11.18 4.79
CA VAL A 53 -13.26 -11.56 4.50
C VAL A 53 -12.33 -10.99 5.58
N VAL A 54 -12.46 -9.70 5.89
CA VAL A 54 -11.64 -9.02 6.91
C VAL A 54 -11.82 -9.65 8.29
N LYS A 55 -13.04 -10.05 8.67
CA LYS A 55 -13.28 -10.78 9.93
C LYS A 55 -12.51 -12.10 10.02
N GLN A 56 -12.36 -12.83 8.91
CA GLN A 56 -11.56 -14.07 8.89
C GLN A 56 -10.08 -13.75 9.13
N LEU A 57 -9.54 -12.74 8.45
CA LEU A 57 -8.16 -12.28 8.66
C LEU A 57 -7.93 -11.87 10.13
N GLN A 58 -8.83 -11.06 10.71
CA GLN A 58 -8.70 -10.62 12.10
C GLN A 58 -8.76 -11.80 13.10
N ARG A 59 -9.57 -12.82 12.81
CA ARG A 59 -9.59 -14.06 13.63
C ARG A 59 -8.26 -14.80 13.55
N GLN A 60 -7.67 -14.86 12.36
CA GLN A 60 -6.35 -15.48 12.18
C GLN A 60 -5.28 -14.67 12.91
N PHE A 61 -5.22 -13.37 12.73
CA PHE A 61 -4.27 -12.49 13.42
C PHE A 61 -4.34 -12.62 14.95
N LYS A 62 -5.57 -12.78 15.50
CA LYS A 62 -5.72 -13.04 16.93
C LYS A 62 -5.10 -14.38 17.37
N LYS A 63 -5.20 -15.45 16.54
CA LYS A 63 -4.55 -16.73 16.81
C LYS A 63 -3.04 -16.62 16.73
N ASP A 64 -2.54 -15.85 15.76
CA ASP A 64 -1.12 -15.58 15.52
C ASP A 64 -0.55 -14.55 16.51
N LYS A 65 -1.36 -14.10 17.48
CA LYS A 65 -1.00 -13.11 18.52
C LYS A 65 -0.63 -11.73 17.98
N ILE A 66 -0.99 -11.41 16.74
CA ILE A 66 -0.86 -10.05 16.20
C ILE A 66 -1.88 -9.15 16.88
N LYS A 67 -1.40 -8.10 17.53
CA LYS A 67 -2.26 -7.10 18.18
C LYS A 67 -2.76 -6.10 17.14
N VAL A 68 -4.07 -5.91 17.08
CA VAL A 68 -4.70 -4.95 16.14
C VAL A 68 -5.42 -3.88 16.94
N LEU A 69 -5.05 -2.62 16.70
CA LEU A 69 -5.65 -1.42 17.28
C LEU A 69 -6.38 -0.66 16.17
N LEU A 70 -7.71 -0.81 16.14
CA LEU A 70 -8.60 -0.10 15.20
C LEU A 70 -9.05 1.24 15.79
N ASN A 71 -9.56 2.14 14.91
CA ASN A 71 -10.00 3.49 15.28
C ASN A 71 -8.91 4.25 16.06
N SER A 72 -7.66 3.99 15.74
CA SER A 72 -6.50 4.56 16.43
C SER A 72 -5.47 5.07 15.42
N GLY A 73 -4.89 6.22 15.71
CA GLY A 73 -3.77 6.79 14.95
C GLY A 73 -2.50 6.80 15.77
N VAL A 74 -1.39 7.15 15.15
CA VAL A 74 -0.12 7.47 15.81
C VAL A 74 0.15 8.95 15.59
N ASP A 75 0.35 9.70 16.67
CA ASP A 75 0.58 11.14 16.64
C ASP A 75 2.07 11.46 16.57
N SER A 76 2.91 10.69 17.28
CA SER A 76 4.37 10.85 17.24
C SER A 76 5.10 9.54 17.46
N CYS A 77 6.34 9.48 16.97
CA CYS A 77 7.31 8.42 17.26
C CYS A 77 8.63 9.08 17.66
N GLU A 78 9.20 8.66 18.78
CA GLU A 78 10.46 9.16 19.32
C GLU A 78 11.41 7.99 19.58
N VAL A 79 12.64 8.11 19.12
CA VAL A 79 13.69 7.12 19.42
C VAL A 79 14.24 7.39 20.81
N VAL A 80 14.15 6.40 21.68
CA VAL A 80 14.62 6.47 23.07
C VAL A 80 15.50 5.24 23.36
N GLY A 81 16.81 5.43 23.33
CA GLY A 81 17.76 4.32 23.39
C GLY A 81 17.62 3.41 22.17
N ASP A 82 17.42 2.13 22.39
CA ASP A 82 17.26 1.11 21.34
C ASP A 82 15.78 0.85 20.96
N GLU A 83 14.85 1.65 21.49
CA GLU A 83 13.42 1.52 21.24
C GLU A 83 12.84 2.76 20.59
N VAL A 84 11.68 2.59 19.95
CA VAL A 84 10.82 3.66 19.47
C VAL A 84 9.59 3.74 20.35
N VAL A 85 9.39 4.88 21.00
CA VAL A 85 8.19 5.20 21.79
C VAL A 85 7.18 5.87 20.87
N SER A 86 6.11 5.17 20.54
CA SER A 86 5.01 5.68 19.71
C SER A 86 3.85 6.13 20.58
N THR A 87 3.41 7.38 20.40
CA THR A 87 2.23 7.92 21.09
C THR A 87 1.01 7.79 20.19
N LEU A 88 -0.01 7.09 20.67
CA LEU A 88 -1.27 6.92 19.97
C LEU A 88 -2.19 8.13 20.15
N SER A 89 -3.19 8.28 19.27
CA SER A 89 -4.16 9.39 19.32
C SER A 89 -5.04 9.42 20.58
N ASP A 90 -5.08 8.33 21.36
CA ASP A 90 -5.73 8.27 22.66
C ASP A 90 -4.77 8.57 23.84
N GLY A 91 -3.54 8.98 23.54
CA GLY A 91 -2.48 9.30 24.51
C GLY A 91 -1.73 8.09 25.06
N LYS A 92 -2.10 6.86 24.71
CA LYS A 92 -1.35 5.67 25.10
C LYS A 92 -0.02 5.59 24.36
N LYS A 93 0.97 4.98 25.01
CA LYS A 93 2.28 4.73 24.43
C LYS A 93 2.46 3.25 24.10
N VAL A 94 3.13 3.00 22.98
CA VAL A 94 3.55 1.66 22.55
C VAL A 94 5.05 1.75 22.29
N ASN A 95 5.83 0.90 22.98
CA ASN A 95 7.26 0.80 22.80
C ASN A 95 7.55 -0.41 21.93
N THR A 96 8.35 -0.22 20.89
CA THR A 96 8.80 -1.29 19.99
C THR A 96 10.20 -1.00 19.49
N GLN A 97 10.92 -2.04 19.08
CA GLN A 97 12.24 -1.88 18.49
C GLN A 97 12.19 -1.18 17.13
N TYR A 98 11.17 -1.48 16.32
CA TYR A 98 10.98 -0.86 15.01
C TYR A 98 9.55 -0.34 14.82
N VAL A 99 9.44 0.68 13.97
CA VAL A 99 8.16 1.17 13.46
C VAL A 99 8.17 1.08 11.95
N LEU A 100 7.18 0.38 11.39
CA LEU A 100 6.92 0.32 9.95
C LEU A 100 5.78 1.28 9.59
N VAL A 101 6.05 2.21 8.69
CA VAL A 101 5.04 3.12 8.14
C VAL A 101 4.50 2.54 6.83
N ALA A 102 3.24 2.06 6.87
CA ALA A 102 2.55 1.41 5.75
C ALA A 102 1.20 2.09 5.43
N ILE A 103 1.19 3.44 5.40
CA ILE A 103 -0.03 4.26 5.27
C ILE A 103 -0.48 4.52 3.84
N GLY A 104 0.20 3.97 2.85
CA GLY A 104 -0.12 4.08 1.43
C GLY A 104 1.09 4.29 0.54
N ARG A 105 0.81 4.29 -0.76
CA ARG A 105 1.80 4.54 -1.81
C ARG A 105 1.34 5.69 -2.68
N ARG A 106 2.30 6.39 -3.28
CA ARG A 106 2.06 7.44 -4.27
C ARG A 106 2.87 7.15 -5.53
N PRO A 107 2.44 7.61 -6.70
CA PRO A 107 3.25 7.52 -7.90
C PRO A 107 4.61 8.18 -7.70
N ASN A 108 5.66 7.55 -8.22
CA ASN A 108 7.00 8.13 -8.21
C ASN A 108 7.26 8.76 -9.58
N ILE A 109 6.84 10.00 -9.75
CA ILE A 109 6.97 10.78 -10.99
C ILE A 109 7.99 11.92 -10.89
N GLU A 110 8.51 12.17 -9.69
CA GLU A 110 9.48 13.24 -9.44
C GLU A 110 10.77 12.99 -10.24
N ASN A 111 11.28 14.02 -10.90
CA ASN A 111 12.50 13.98 -11.74
C ASN A 111 12.42 12.99 -12.92
N SER A 112 11.23 12.65 -13.40
CA SER A 112 11.02 11.75 -14.55
C SER A 112 10.85 12.46 -15.88
N GLY A 113 10.85 13.80 -15.90
CA GLY A 113 10.60 14.62 -17.11
C GLY A 113 9.13 14.75 -17.49
N ILE A 114 8.21 14.17 -16.74
CA ILE A 114 6.76 14.23 -17.01
C ILE A 114 6.25 15.67 -16.98
N GLU A 115 6.76 16.47 -16.04
CA GLU A 115 6.40 17.89 -15.89
C GLU A 115 6.83 18.72 -17.10
N GLU A 116 8.02 18.44 -17.67
CA GLU A 116 8.57 19.12 -18.85
C GLU A 116 7.76 18.80 -20.12
N LEU A 117 7.14 17.63 -20.17
CA LEU A 117 6.29 17.21 -21.29
C LEU A 117 4.88 17.82 -21.24
N GLY A 118 4.50 18.47 -20.14
CA GLY A 118 3.17 19.05 -19.97
C GLY A 118 2.06 18.02 -19.84
N ILE A 119 2.38 16.82 -19.35
CA ILE A 119 1.42 15.75 -19.10
C ILE A 119 0.50 16.15 -17.94
N GLU A 120 -0.81 16.02 -18.13
CA GLU A 120 -1.80 16.35 -17.12
C GLU A 120 -1.73 15.40 -15.91
N LEU A 121 -1.74 15.98 -14.70
CA LEU A 121 -1.76 15.26 -13.43
C LEU A 121 -3.03 15.56 -12.66
N ASN A 122 -3.59 14.53 -12.00
CA ASN A 122 -4.68 14.68 -11.05
C ASN A 122 -4.29 14.02 -9.71
N ARG A 123 -4.12 14.82 -8.67
CA ARG A 123 -3.70 14.38 -7.32
C ARG A 123 -2.40 13.55 -7.37
N GLY A 124 -1.44 13.94 -8.19
CA GLY A 124 -0.16 13.28 -8.35
C GLY A 124 -0.19 12.01 -9.21
N LYS A 125 -1.30 11.71 -9.88
CA LYS A 125 -1.43 10.60 -10.83
C LYS A 125 -1.54 11.15 -12.25
N ILE A 126 -0.98 10.43 -13.22
CA ILE A 126 -1.08 10.78 -14.64
C ILE A 126 -2.52 10.56 -15.10
N VAL A 127 -3.09 11.57 -15.77
CA VAL A 127 -4.41 11.45 -16.39
C VAL A 127 -4.27 10.76 -17.74
N VAL A 128 -5.07 9.72 -17.95
CA VAL A 128 -5.16 8.99 -19.21
C VAL A 128 -6.60 8.87 -19.67
N ASN A 129 -6.80 8.74 -20.98
CA ASN A 129 -8.09 8.41 -21.57
C ASN A 129 -8.37 6.88 -21.46
N GLU A 130 -9.49 6.43 -22.02
CA GLU A 130 -9.89 5.01 -22.01
C GLU A 130 -8.94 4.08 -22.78
N ASN A 131 -8.11 4.64 -23.67
CA ASN A 131 -7.08 3.94 -24.44
C ASN A 131 -5.70 3.95 -23.74
N LEU A 132 -5.62 4.45 -22.50
CA LEU A 132 -4.39 4.62 -21.71
C LEU A 132 -3.42 5.67 -22.25
N GLU A 133 -3.85 6.54 -23.19
CA GLU A 133 -3.07 7.63 -23.70
C GLU A 133 -3.19 8.87 -22.79
N THR A 134 -2.08 9.55 -22.58
CA THR A 134 -2.02 10.76 -21.74
C THR A 134 -2.60 11.98 -22.48
N SER A 135 -2.52 13.17 -21.85
CA SER A 135 -2.87 14.44 -22.51
C SER A 135 -1.92 14.81 -23.65
N VAL A 136 -0.79 14.12 -23.81
CA VAL A 136 0.19 14.32 -24.87
C VAL A 136 0.11 13.15 -25.84
N GLU A 137 -0.19 13.45 -27.11
CA GLU A 137 -0.35 12.46 -28.19
C GLU A 137 0.88 11.54 -28.31
N GLY A 138 0.63 10.24 -28.45
CA GLY A 138 1.65 9.20 -28.58
C GLY A 138 2.34 8.81 -27.27
N ILE A 139 1.96 9.41 -26.14
CA ILE A 139 2.49 9.05 -24.82
C ILE A 139 1.40 8.32 -24.01
N TYR A 140 1.73 7.11 -23.54
CA TYR A 140 0.84 6.26 -22.77
C TYR A 140 1.36 6.11 -21.33
N ALA A 141 0.44 5.93 -20.38
CA ALA A 141 0.81 5.65 -18.99
C ALA A 141 -0.03 4.50 -18.44
N ILE A 142 0.59 3.67 -17.58
CA ILE A 142 0.00 2.45 -17.04
C ILE A 142 0.43 2.22 -15.58
N GLY A 143 -0.25 1.28 -14.91
CA GLY A 143 0.12 0.79 -13.59
C GLY A 143 -0.05 1.84 -12.50
N ASP A 144 0.83 1.82 -11.52
CA ASP A 144 0.74 2.64 -10.30
C ASP A 144 0.82 4.16 -10.56
N LEU A 145 1.19 4.57 -11.78
CA LEU A 145 1.25 5.97 -12.18
C LEU A 145 -0.13 6.58 -12.47
N ILE A 146 -1.12 5.75 -12.81
CA ILE A 146 -2.47 6.17 -13.20
C ILE A 146 -3.51 5.82 -12.14
N ASN A 147 -4.76 6.25 -12.34
CA ASN A 147 -5.83 6.02 -11.34
C ASN A 147 -6.56 4.68 -11.52
N THR A 148 -5.83 3.58 -11.44
CA THR A 148 -6.33 2.21 -11.54
C THR A 148 -5.89 1.39 -10.32
N PRO A 149 -6.37 0.15 -10.13
CA PRO A 149 -5.89 -0.71 -9.05
C PRO A 149 -4.38 -0.94 -9.14
N MET A 150 -3.66 -0.62 -8.06
CA MET A 150 -2.20 -0.78 -7.95
C MET A 150 -1.85 -2.27 -7.77
N LEU A 151 -1.94 -3.04 -8.86
CA LEU A 151 -1.72 -4.48 -8.89
C LEU A 151 -0.88 -4.85 -10.11
N ALA A 152 0.14 -5.68 -9.93
CA ALA A 152 1.09 -6.05 -10.97
C ALA A 152 0.41 -6.66 -12.21
N HIS A 153 -0.57 -7.53 -12.03
CA HIS A 153 -1.31 -8.16 -13.14
C HIS A 153 -2.22 -7.16 -13.88
N VAL A 154 -2.72 -6.13 -13.20
CA VAL A 154 -3.46 -5.03 -13.85
C VAL A 154 -2.51 -4.22 -14.72
N ALA A 155 -1.38 -3.78 -14.18
CA ALA A 155 -0.37 -3.04 -14.91
C ALA A 155 0.15 -3.81 -16.14
N SER A 156 0.33 -5.13 -16.02
CA SER A 156 0.73 -6.00 -17.14
C SER A 156 -0.32 -6.01 -18.25
N LYS A 157 -1.60 -6.12 -17.90
CA LYS A 157 -2.71 -6.08 -18.87
C LYS A 157 -2.82 -4.70 -19.53
N GLU A 158 -2.71 -3.64 -18.75
CA GLU A 158 -2.68 -2.26 -19.24
C GLU A 158 -1.55 -2.05 -20.24
N GLY A 159 -0.34 -2.56 -19.94
CA GLY A 159 0.81 -2.47 -20.84
C GLY A 159 0.56 -3.11 -22.21
N ILE A 160 -0.05 -4.28 -22.24
CA ILE A 160 -0.42 -4.95 -23.50
C ILE A 160 -1.41 -4.09 -24.30
N ILE A 161 -2.45 -3.57 -23.64
CA ILE A 161 -3.48 -2.74 -24.26
C ILE A 161 -2.90 -1.40 -24.75
N ALA A 162 -2.06 -0.75 -23.96
CA ALA A 162 -1.40 0.50 -24.34
C ALA A 162 -0.55 0.33 -25.61
N ILE A 163 0.24 -0.76 -25.69
CA ILE A 163 1.03 -1.05 -26.89
C ILE A 163 0.12 -1.32 -28.09
N GLU A 164 -0.94 -2.11 -27.93
CA GLU A 164 -1.89 -2.35 -29.03
C GLU A 164 -2.53 -1.07 -29.54
N ASN A 165 -2.86 -0.13 -28.63
CA ASN A 165 -3.43 1.17 -28.97
C ASN A 165 -2.40 2.08 -29.66
N ALA A 166 -1.14 2.09 -29.22
CA ALA A 166 -0.05 2.80 -29.88
C ALA A 166 0.16 2.34 -31.34
N PHE A 167 -0.19 1.10 -31.66
CA PHE A 167 -0.19 0.56 -33.03
C PHE A 167 -1.56 0.62 -33.73
N GLY A 168 -2.43 1.54 -33.33
CA GLY A 168 -3.67 1.88 -34.02
C GLY A 168 -4.88 0.98 -33.70
N LYS A 169 -4.81 0.15 -32.64
CA LYS A 169 -6.01 -0.49 -32.10
C LYS A 169 -6.72 0.48 -31.15
N SER A 170 -8.02 0.25 -30.94
CA SER A 170 -8.81 1.01 -29.96
C SER A 170 -9.39 0.02 -28.95
N LYS A 171 -8.58 -0.34 -27.96
CA LYS A 171 -8.95 -1.28 -26.90
C LYS A 171 -9.04 -0.59 -25.56
N THR A 172 -9.97 -1.04 -24.74
CA THR A 172 -10.14 -0.58 -23.36
C THR A 172 -9.83 -1.70 -22.37
N VAL A 173 -9.45 -1.34 -21.15
CA VAL A 173 -9.24 -2.30 -20.07
C VAL A 173 -10.55 -2.54 -19.35
N ASP A 174 -10.93 -3.81 -19.21
CA ASP A 174 -12.05 -4.20 -18.35
C ASP A 174 -11.56 -4.41 -16.90
N TYR A 175 -11.99 -3.54 -16.00
CA TYR A 175 -11.67 -3.58 -14.56
C TYR A 175 -12.79 -4.22 -13.72
N THR A 176 -13.85 -4.78 -14.31
CA THR A 176 -15.01 -5.29 -13.56
C THR A 176 -14.68 -6.55 -12.76
N ALA A 177 -13.69 -7.32 -13.20
CA ALA A 177 -13.28 -8.57 -12.57
C ALA A 177 -11.76 -8.60 -12.32
N VAL A 178 -11.30 -7.82 -11.34
CA VAL A 178 -9.89 -7.78 -10.95
C VAL A 178 -9.71 -8.58 -9.66
N PRO A 179 -8.97 -9.70 -9.67
CA PRO A 179 -8.71 -10.46 -8.46
C PRO A 179 -7.80 -9.66 -7.52
N ARG A 180 -8.11 -9.70 -6.23
CA ARG A 180 -7.33 -9.10 -5.15
C ARG A 180 -6.97 -10.19 -4.15
N CYS A 181 -5.69 -10.42 -3.94
CA CYS A 181 -5.19 -11.39 -2.97
C CYS A 181 -4.39 -10.65 -1.88
N VAL A 182 -4.54 -11.11 -0.66
CA VAL A 182 -3.76 -10.67 0.49
C VAL A 182 -3.18 -11.92 1.14
N TYR A 183 -1.86 -12.00 1.25
CA TYR A 183 -1.12 -13.17 1.72
C TYR A 183 -0.78 -13.09 3.20
#